data_e6942531cc6ff9acfc25b237b9f0c56a
#
_entry.id   e6942531cc6ff9acfc25b237b9f0c56a
#
_cell.length_a   1.000
_cell.length_b   1.000
_cell.length_c   1.000
_cell.angle_alpha   90.00
_cell.angle_beta   90.00
_cell.angle_gamma   90.00
#
_symmetry.space_group_name_H-M   'P 1'
#
loop_
_entity.id
_entity.type
_entity.pdbx_description
1 polymer ?
#
loop_
_entity_poly.entity_id
_entity_poly.type
_entity_poly.pdbx_seq_one_letter_code
_entity_poly.pdbx_strand_id
1 'polypeptide(L)'
;MSNFVFKRGDTFNLNLQLVDMDEALQYPANDVRRAIDLTRYTFTSQVKTLDGTAVATFTCTALNQSTHKGWLNVKSGASTATWPLGLCQMDIKAVVGGVVQHTETLVFQVIDGVTA
;
A
#
# COMPACT_ATOMS: atom_id res chain seq x y z
N MET A 1 -1.28 12.23 -7.33
CA MET A 1 -0.67 11.36 -6.31
C MET A 1 0.21 12.16 -5.38
N SER A 2 0.10 11.95 -4.09
CA SER A 2 0.95 12.62 -3.12
C SER A 2 2.20 11.79 -2.85
N ASN A 3 3.33 12.49 -2.73
CA ASN A 3 4.57 11.90 -2.30
C ASN A 3 4.72 12.09 -0.78
N PHE A 4 5.39 11.15 -0.13
CA PHE A 4 5.70 11.29 1.28
C PHE A 4 7.17 10.95 1.53
N VAL A 5 7.63 11.28 2.73
CA VAL A 5 9.00 11.04 3.16
C VAL A 5 8.99 9.93 4.21
N PHE A 6 9.91 8.99 4.06
CA PHE A 6 10.06 7.87 4.98
C PHE A 6 11.50 7.86 5.52
N LYS A 7 11.64 7.78 6.84
CA LYS A 7 12.97 7.67 7.47
C LYS A 7 13.35 6.21 7.59
N ARG A 8 14.44 5.80 6.95
CA ARG A 8 14.90 4.42 7.05
C ARG A 8 15.29 4.08 8.49
N GLY A 9 15.05 2.85 8.87
CA GLY A 9 15.13 2.39 10.25
C GLY A 9 13.78 2.37 10.94
N ASP A 10 12.82 3.20 10.49
CA ASP A 10 11.45 3.15 10.99
C ASP A 10 10.71 1.93 10.44
N THR A 11 9.67 1.50 11.14
CA THR A 11 8.75 0.50 10.59
C THR A 11 7.85 1.17 9.57
N PHE A 12 7.89 0.71 8.33
CA PHE A 12 6.91 1.17 7.33
C PHE A 12 5.57 0.54 7.66
N ASN A 13 4.57 1.35 7.89
CA ASN A 13 3.23 0.90 8.27
C ASN A 13 2.20 1.86 7.68
N LEU A 14 1.40 1.35 6.75
CA LEU A 14 0.43 2.15 6.03
C LEU A 14 -0.92 1.45 6.06
N ASN A 15 -1.96 2.17 6.46
CA ASN A 15 -3.34 1.71 6.33
C ASN A 15 -4.00 2.48 5.18
N LEU A 16 -4.65 1.75 4.28
CA LEU A 16 -5.40 2.39 3.21
C LEU A 16 -6.71 1.66 2.96
N GLN A 17 -7.69 2.40 2.49
CA GLN A 17 -8.99 1.86 2.14
C GLN A 17 -9.10 1.74 0.64
N LEU A 18 -9.42 0.54 0.16
CA LEU A 18 -9.69 0.29 -1.24
C LEU A 18 -11.16 0.51 -1.52
N VAL A 19 -11.45 1.36 -2.51
CA VAL A 19 -12.80 1.75 -2.85
C VAL A 19 -13.04 1.54 -4.34
N ASP A 20 -14.31 1.30 -4.68
CA ASP A 20 -14.74 1.23 -6.06
C ASP A 20 -15.08 2.64 -6.54
N MET A 21 -14.33 3.11 -7.52
CA MET A 21 -14.50 4.44 -8.10
C MET A 21 -15.32 4.44 -9.38
N ASP A 22 -16.07 3.36 -9.63
CA ASP A 22 -16.96 3.27 -10.79
C ASP A 22 -17.98 4.42 -10.76
N GLU A 23 -17.99 5.21 -11.82
CA GLU A 23 -18.89 6.35 -11.96
C GLU A 23 -20.37 5.95 -12.04
N ALA A 24 -20.66 4.71 -12.39
CA ALA A 24 -22.01 4.19 -12.40
C ALA A 24 -22.63 4.09 -11.01
N LEU A 25 -21.79 4.05 -9.95
CA LEU A 25 -22.28 4.07 -8.58
C LEU A 25 -22.75 5.47 -8.21
N GLN A 26 -23.95 5.53 -7.60
CA GLN A 26 -24.58 6.80 -7.24
C GLN A 26 -24.24 7.22 -5.81
N TYR A 27 -23.00 6.96 -5.36
CA TYR A 27 -22.54 7.33 -4.03
C TYR A 27 -21.43 8.36 -4.12
N PRO A 28 -21.30 9.26 -3.14
CA PRO A 28 -20.14 10.14 -3.07
C PRO A 28 -18.84 9.36 -2.99
N ALA A 29 -17.73 9.95 -3.43
CA ALA A 29 -16.44 9.26 -3.50
C ALA A 29 -15.95 8.75 -2.13
N ASN A 30 -16.35 9.41 -1.04
CA ASN A 30 -15.98 9.02 0.32
C ASN A 30 -17.04 8.19 1.03
N ASP A 31 -18.06 7.72 0.32
CA ASP A 31 -19.13 6.92 0.92
C ASP A 31 -18.59 5.52 1.24
N VAL A 32 -18.88 5.04 2.45
CA VAL A 32 -18.44 3.70 2.90
C VAL A 32 -18.99 2.58 2.01
N ARG A 33 -20.10 2.80 1.32
CA ARG A 33 -20.67 1.82 0.38
C ARG A 33 -19.79 1.57 -0.84
N ARG A 34 -18.83 2.45 -1.10
CA ARG A 34 -17.80 2.23 -2.14
C ARG A 34 -16.66 1.36 -1.67
N ALA A 35 -16.53 1.09 -0.38
CA ALA A 35 -15.48 0.25 0.15
C ALA A 35 -15.61 -1.17 -0.39
N ILE A 36 -14.49 -1.74 -0.80
CA ILE A 36 -14.44 -3.10 -1.37
C ILE A 36 -14.25 -4.11 -0.25
N ASP A 37 -15.10 -5.15 -0.22
CA ASP A 37 -14.90 -6.26 0.72
C ASP A 37 -13.67 -7.06 0.29
N LEU A 38 -12.65 -7.10 1.14
CA LEU A 38 -11.35 -7.69 0.82
C LEU A 38 -11.26 -9.18 1.16
N THR A 39 -12.32 -9.80 1.66
CA THR A 39 -12.30 -11.17 2.20
C THR A 39 -11.75 -12.19 1.20
N ARG A 40 -12.05 -12.03 -0.08
CA ARG A 40 -11.66 -12.98 -1.13
C ARG A 40 -10.39 -12.59 -1.88
N TYR A 41 -9.77 -11.47 -1.50
CA TYR A 41 -8.61 -10.97 -2.20
C TYR A 41 -7.32 -11.50 -1.59
N THR A 42 -6.32 -11.70 -2.44
CA THR A 42 -4.93 -11.91 -2.04
C THR A 42 -4.14 -10.67 -2.43
N PHE A 43 -3.33 -10.16 -1.51
CA PHE A 43 -2.57 -8.94 -1.72
C PHE A 43 -1.08 -9.22 -1.62
N THR A 44 -0.31 -8.61 -2.51
CA THR A 44 1.14 -8.55 -2.41
C THR A 44 1.58 -7.12 -2.71
N SER A 45 2.69 -6.70 -2.10
CA SER A 45 3.23 -5.37 -2.33
C SER A 45 4.74 -5.42 -2.24
N GLN A 46 5.40 -4.67 -3.11
CA GLN A 46 6.85 -4.53 -3.13
C GLN A 46 7.21 -3.07 -3.22
N VAL A 47 8.35 -2.72 -2.63
CA VAL A 47 8.97 -1.43 -2.84
C VAL A 47 10.21 -1.63 -3.72
N LYS A 48 10.36 -0.76 -4.70
CA LYS A 48 11.48 -0.74 -5.64
C LYS A 48 12.02 0.67 -5.77
N THR A 49 13.27 0.79 -6.18
CA THR A 49 13.79 2.09 -6.62
C THR A 49 13.11 2.47 -7.94
N LEU A 50 13.28 3.73 -8.39
CA LEU A 50 12.65 4.17 -9.64
C LEU A 50 13.20 3.45 -10.87
N ASP A 51 14.43 2.92 -10.80
CA ASP A 51 15.00 2.11 -11.88
C ASP A 51 14.54 0.65 -11.87
N GLY A 52 13.69 0.27 -10.91
CA GLY A 52 13.12 -1.07 -10.83
C GLY A 52 13.88 -2.05 -9.96
N THR A 53 14.93 -1.61 -9.26
CA THR A 53 15.67 -2.48 -8.33
C THR A 53 14.82 -2.80 -7.12
N ALA A 54 14.64 -4.08 -6.80
CA ALA A 54 13.85 -4.51 -5.66
C ALA A 54 14.51 -4.11 -4.34
N VAL A 55 13.73 -3.52 -3.44
CA VAL A 55 14.19 -3.10 -2.11
C VAL A 55 13.64 -4.03 -1.03
N ALA A 56 12.33 -4.24 -1.01
CA ALA A 56 11.69 -5.07 0.00
C ALA A 56 10.31 -5.52 -0.46
N THR A 57 9.79 -6.52 0.25
CA THR A 57 8.40 -6.98 0.11
C THR A 57 7.66 -6.64 1.37
N PHE A 58 6.45 -6.13 1.23
CA PHE A 58 5.58 -5.81 2.37
C PHE A 58 4.67 -6.97 2.72
N THR A 59 4.26 -7.02 3.98
CA THR A 59 3.18 -7.88 4.44
C THR A 59 1.86 -7.10 4.36
N CYS A 60 0.90 -7.65 3.63
CA CYS A 60 -0.42 -7.04 3.47
C CYS A 60 -1.43 -7.83 4.28
N THR A 61 -2.18 -7.15 5.16
CA THR A 61 -3.17 -7.77 6.02
C THR A 61 -4.48 -6.99 5.92
N ALA A 62 -5.54 -7.66 5.47
CA ALA A 62 -6.88 -7.06 5.48
C ALA A 62 -7.38 -6.96 6.92
N LEU A 63 -7.91 -5.80 7.27
CA LEU A 63 -8.51 -5.60 8.58
C LEU A 63 -9.86 -6.32 8.65
N ASN A 64 -10.52 -6.29 9.81
CA ASN A 64 -11.83 -6.89 9.97
C ASN A 64 -12.83 -6.24 9.01
N GLN A 65 -13.29 -6.99 8.02
CA GLN A 65 -14.15 -6.44 6.95
C GLN A 65 -15.57 -6.13 7.43
N SER A 66 -15.98 -6.65 8.58
CA SER A 66 -17.28 -6.30 9.17
C SER A 66 -17.29 -4.90 9.75
N THR A 67 -16.15 -4.44 10.30
CA THR A 67 -16.02 -3.14 10.97
C THR A 67 -15.15 -2.16 10.19
N HIS A 68 -14.25 -2.66 9.34
CA HIS A 68 -13.28 -1.88 8.57
C HIS A 68 -13.26 -2.32 7.11
N LYS A 69 -14.44 -2.29 6.47
CA LYS A 69 -14.57 -2.74 5.08
C LYS A 69 -13.66 -1.96 4.15
N GLY A 70 -12.86 -2.68 3.36
CA GLY A 70 -11.93 -2.09 2.40
C GLY A 70 -10.58 -1.71 2.96
N TRP A 71 -10.38 -1.79 4.28
CA TRP A 71 -9.13 -1.37 4.90
C TRP A 71 -8.09 -2.48 4.84
N LEU A 72 -6.89 -2.10 4.40
CA LEU A 72 -5.73 -2.97 4.26
C LEU A 72 -4.55 -2.34 4.99
N ASN A 73 -3.83 -3.15 5.77
CA ASN A 73 -2.57 -2.76 6.37
C ASN A 73 -1.42 -3.26 5.51
N VAL A 74 -0.48 -2.38 5.20
CA VAL A 74 0.75 -2.70 4.47
C VAL A 74 1.92 -2.36 5.38
N LYS A 75 2.74 -3.34 5.71
CA LYS A 75 3.77 -3.20 6.74
C LYS A 75 5.06 -3.86 6.29
N SER A 76 6.18 -3.23 6.64
CA SER A 76 7.49 -3.83 6.44
C SER A 76 7.68 -5.01 7.42
N GLY A 77 8.10 -6.16 6.89
CA GLY A 77 8.35 -7.34 7.71
C GLY A 77 9.78 -7.40 8.23
N ALA A 78 10.72 -6.74 7.58
CA ALA A 78 12.14 -6.73 7.92
C ALA A 78 12.61 -5.31 8.21
N SER A 79 13.85 -5.19 8.73
CA SER A 79 14.44 -3.88 9.00
C SER A 79 14.52 -3.03 7.72
N THR A 80 14.19 -1.75 7.84
CA THR A 80 14.32 -0.78 6.76
C THR A 80 15.64 -0.02 6.84
N ALA A 81 16.51 -0.36 7.78
CA ALA A 81 17.75 0.38 8.03
C ALA A 81 18.71 0.39 6.84
N THR A 82 18.62 -0.61 5.97
CA THR A 82 19.49 -0.75 4.79
C THR A 82 18.82 -0.30 3.50
N TRP A 83 17.64 0.27 3.55
CA TRP A 83 16.97 0.77 2.36
C TRP A 83 17.80 1.88 1.70
N PRO A 84 17.84 1.93 0.36
CA PRO A 84 18.60 2.98 -0.31
C PRO A 84 17.97 4.35 -0.06
N LEU A 85 18.82 5.38 0.06
CA LEU A 85 18.35 6.76 0.12
C LEU A 85 17.90 7.21 -1.26
N GLY A 86 16.88 8.06 -1.30
CA GLY A 86 16.34 8.62 -2.52
C GLY A 86 14.92 8.15 -2.81
N LEU A 87 14.52 8.27 -4.06
CA LEU A 87 13.14 7.98 -4.45
C LEU A 87 12.92 6.48 -4.62
N CYS A 88 11.85 6.01 -4.00
CA CYS A 88 11.34 4.66 -4.15
C CYS A 88 9.88 4.69 -4.60
N GLN A 89 9.41 3.57 -5.09
CA GLN A 89 8.03 3.41 -5.54
C GLN A 89 7.45 2.11 -5.01
N MET A 90 6.15 2.09 -4.77
CA MET A 90 5.42 0.91 -4.37
C MET A 90 4.02 0.91 -4.96
N ASP A 91 3.45 -0.25 -5.14
CA ASP A 91 2.03 -0.43 -5.39
C ASP A 91 1.55 -1.69 -4.68
N ILE A 92 0.28 -1.97 -4.78
CA ILE A 92 -0.33 -3.17 -4.22
C ILE A 92 -0.98 -3.94 -5.36
N LYS A 93 -0.60 -5.21 -5.48
CA LYS A 93 -1.20 -6.15 -6.42
C LYS A 93 -2.31 -6.90 -5.70
N ALA A 94 -3.51 -6.82 -6.23
CA ALA A 94 -4.69 -7.50 -5.71
C ALA A 94 -5.13 -8.59 -6.68
N VAL A 95 -5.40 -9.77 -6.16
CA VAL A 95 -5.85 -10.93 -6.96
C VAL A 95 -7.14 -11.46 -6.37
N VAL A 96 -8.16 -11.61 -7.21
CA VAL A 96 -9.44 -12.21 -6.85
C VAL A 96 -10.00 -12.99 -8.04
N GLY A 97 -10.30 -14.27 -7.84
CA GLY A 97 -10.90 -15.09 -8.90
C GLY A 97 -10.08 -15.14 -10.19
N GLY A 98 -8.75 -15.10 -10.10
CA GLY A 98 -7.87 -15.09 -11.27
C GLY A 98 -7.70 -13.72 -11.92
N VAL A 99 -8.39 -12.71 -11.45
CA VAL A 99 -8.25 -11.33 -11.95
C VAL A 99 -7.17 -10.61 -11.16
N VAL A 100 -6.21 -10.01 -11.85
CA VAL A 100 -5.09 -9.29 -11.27
C VAL A 100 -5.28 -7.79 -11.49
N GLN A 101 -5.16 -7.01 -10.43
CA GLN A 101 -5.24 -5.55 -10.48
C GLN A 101 -4.15 -4.95 -9.61
N HIS A 102 -3.67 -3.76 -9.99
CA HIS A 102 -2.71 -3.01 -9.19
C HIS A 102 -3.33 -1.68 -8.78
N THR A 103 -2.97 -1.20 -7.60
CA THR A 103 -3.28 0.16 -7.19
C THR A 103 -2.42 1.16 -7.96
N GLU A 104 -2.71 2.45 -7.79
CA GLU A 104 -1.78 3.49 -8.24
C GLU A 104 -0.42 3.30 -7.59
N THR A 105 0.63 3.67 -8.32
CA THR A 105 1.98 3.67 -7.80
C THR A 105 2.18 4.87 -6.88
N LEU A 106 2.62 4.60 -5.64
CA LEU A 106 3.02 5.63 -4.70
C LEU A 106 4.52 5.84 -4.81
N VAL A 107 4.96 7.08 -4.93
CA VAL A 107 6.37 7.45 -4.93
C VAL A 107 6.68 8.15 -3.62
N PHE A 108 7.77 7.76 -2.96
CA PHE A 108 8.18 8.37 -1.70
C PHE A 108 9.70 8.47 -1.64
N GLN A 109 10.18 9.39 -0.80
CA GLN A 109 11.60 9.62 -0.61
C GLN A 109 12.06 8.97 0.69
N VAL A 110 13.11 8.16 0.58
CA VAL A 110 13.76 7.55 1.75
C VAL A 110 14.91 8.45 2.19
N ILE A 111 14.90 8.86 3.44
CA ILE A 111 15.93 9.67 4.07
C ILE A 111 16.45 9.00 5.32
N ASP A 112 17.57 9.48 5.85
CA ASP A 112 18.07 9.04 7.15
C ASP A 112 17.30 9.67 8.29
N GLY A 113 17.15 8.90 9.38
CA GLY A 113 16.74 9.45 10.64
C GLY A 113 17.90 10.19 11.33
N VAL A 114 17.58 11.13 12.21
CA VAL A 114 18.57 11.86 12.99
C VAL A 114 19.07 11.00 14.16
N THR A 115 18.16 10.23 14.74
CA THR A 115 18.49 9.35 15.88
C THR A 115 18.62 7.93 15.34
N ALA A 116 19.74 7.30 15.66
CA ALA A 116 20.00 5.93 15.24
C ALA A 116 19.19 4.95 16.12
#